data_1fb249f10de2b8019305f910845e6499
#
_entry.id   1fb249f10de2b8019305f910845e6499
#
_cell.length_a   1.000
_cell.length_b   1.000
_cell.length_c   1.000
_cell.angle_alpha   90.00
_cell.angle_beta   90.00
_cell.angle_gamma   90.00
#
_symmetry.space_group_name_H-M   'P 1'
#
loop_
_entity.id
_entity.type
_entity.pdbx_description
1 polymer ?
#
loop_
_entity_poly.entity_id
_entity_poly.type
_entity_poly.pdbx_seq_one_letter_code
_entity_poly.pdbx_strand_id
1 'polypeptide(L)'
;MVALMPALAAAADVRVVGEHLPPSSMMEGNVVVGRETLKVREIMARAGLSYGIELLPWKRAYAQALREADTCIFSTTRTQEREAQFRWIGPLNEAEWVLYGLAERHLALRTLDDARGLVIGTVLGDARDDYLRQRGLSVAPVTQEWLNPQKLLLGRIDLWAVGMAVGSKPFAGKQWEGKVVPLLTFNRVQTYLACNKQLPEAQVAAMQRAAAAMRRDGSMAREQLR
;
A
#
# COMPACT_ATOMS: atom_id res chain seq x y z
N MET A 1 -36.99 -9.35 -41.17
CA MET A 1 -35.74 -9.69 -40.44
C MET A 1 -35.42 -8.52 -39.52
N VAL A 2 -35.67 -8.69 -38.24
CA VAL A 2 -35.31 -7.70 -37.20
C VAL A 2 -33.91 -8.04 -36.74
N ALA A 3 -32.94 -7.18 -37.02
CA ALA A 3 -31.57 -7.34 -36.53
C ALA A 3 -31.54 -7.04 -35.01
N LEU A 4 -31.34 -8.06 -34.19
CA LEU A 4 -31.00 -7.88 -32.80
C LEU A 4 -29.61 -7.26 -32.72
N MET A 5 -29.50 -5.99 -32.38
CA MET A 5 -28.23 -5.40 -31.94
C MET A 5 -27.87 -5.98 -30.55
N PRO A 6 -26.68 -6.54 -30.36
CA PRO A 6 -26.27 -6.94 -29.05
C PRO A 6 -26.12 -5.69 -28.15
N ALA A 7 -26.87 -5.65 -27.06
CA ALA A 7 -26.68 -4.65 -26.02
C ALA A 7 -25.24 -4.79 -25.51
N LEU A 8 -24.39 -3.78 -25.73
CA LEU A 8 -23.11 -3.69 -25.01
C LEU A 8 -23.46 -3.59 -23.51
N ALA A 9 -23.22 -4.65 -22.79
CA ALA A 9 -23.27 -4.60 -21.33
C ALA A 9 -22.23 -3.56 -20.90
N ALA A 10 -22.69 -2.46 -20.29
CA ALA A 10 -21.79 -1.51 -19.65
C ALA A 10 -20.91 -2.29 -18.66
N ALA A 11 -19.60 -2.23 -18.85
CA ALA A 11 -18.68 -2.85 -17.89
C ALA A 11 -18.93 -2.20 -16.53
N ALA A 12 -19.11 -3.02 -15.49
CA ALA A 12 -19.28 -2.52 -14.14
C ALA A 12 -18.05 -1.67 -13.76
N ASP A 13 -18.29 -0.58 -13.02
CA ASP A 13 -17.23 0.30 -12.54
C ASP A 13 -16.27 -0.48 -11.64
N VAL A 14 -14.98 -0.31 -11.86
CA VAL A 14 -13.96 -0.92 -10.99
C VAL A 14 -13.93 -0.15 -9.67
N ARG A 15 -14.11 -0.85 -8.58
CA ARG A 15 -13.95 -0.31 -7.24
C ARG A 15 -12.49 -0.40 -6.81
N VAL A 16 -11.90 0.71 -6.46
CA VAL A 16 -10.52 0.76 -5.96
C VAL A 16 -10.53 1.16 -4.50
N VAL A 17 -9.95 0.34 -3.65
CA VAL A 17 -9.83 0.63 -2.22
C VAL A 17 -8.37 0.75 -1.82
N GLY A 18 -8.10 1.50 -0.77
CA GLY A 18 -6.76 1.66 -0.20
C GLY A 18 -6.82 2.07 1.25
N GLU A 19 -5.66 2.26 1.86
CA GLU A 19 -5.51 2.74 3.22
C GLU A 19 -5.13 4.23 3.23
N HIS A 20 -5.48 4.95 4.30
CA HIS A 20 -4.95 6.30 4.54
C HIS A 20 -3.49 6.22 4.97
N LEU A 21 -2.57 6.45 4.04
CA LEU A 21 -1.11 6.36 4.21
C LEU A 21 -0.40 7.53 3.51
N PRO A 22 -0.40 8.75 4.10
CA PRO A 22 0.31 9.88 3.52
C PRO A 22 1.82 9.63 3.40
N PRO A 23 2.47 10.08 2.32
CA PRO A 23 1.94 10.82 1.16
C PRO A 23 1.46 9.93 0.00
N SER A 24 1.36 8.61 0.20
CA SER A 24 0.98 7.66 -0.86
C SER A 24 -0.50 7.74 -1.22
N SER A 25 -1.36 7.86 -0.18
CA SER A 25 -2.81 7.97 -0.31
C SER A 25 -3.38 8.73 0.89
N MET A 26 -4.18 9.76 0.63
CA MET A 26 -4.80 10.59 1.66
C MET A 26 -6.02 11.32 1.12
N MET A 27 -6.82 11.86 2.03
CA MET A 27 -7.95 12.74 1.67
C MET A 27 -7.50 14.20 1.62
N GLU A 28 -7.85 14.88 0.54
CA GLU A 28 -7.87 16.34 0.45
C GLU A 28 -9.29 16.79 0.13
N GLY A 29 -9.95 17.39 1.11
CA GLY A 29 -11.41 17.59 1.03
C GLY A 29 -12.13 16.24 0.83
N ASN A 30 -12.90 16.14 -0.26
CA ASN A 30 -13.63 14.92 -0.62
C ASN A 30 -12.93 14.07 -1.69
N VAL A 31 -11.67 14.37 -2.01
CA VAL A 31 -10.93 13.68 -3.07
C VAL A 31 -9.80 12.87 -2.47
N VAL A 32 -9.65 11.63 -2.94
CA VAL A 32 -8.49 10.81 -2.61
C VAL A 32 -7.32 11.25 -3.48
N VAL A 33 -6.22 11.65 -2.86
CA VAL A 33 -4.99 12.11 -3.52
C VAL A 33 -3.78 11.32 -3.01
N GLY A 34 -2.61 11.58 -3.57
CA GLY A 34 -1.35 10.97 -3.18
C GLY A 34 -0.65 10.27 -4.32
N ARG A 35 0.64 9.98 -4.12
CA ARG A 35 1.52 9.49 -5.19
C ARG A 35 1.08 8.15 -5.79
N GLU A 36 0.66 7.20 -4.99
CA GLU A 36 0.16 5.93 -5.52
C GLU A 36 -1.26 6.05 -6.07
N THR A 37 -2.08 6.92 -5.48
CA THR A 37 -3.40 7.25 -6.03
C THR A 37 -3.31 7.80 -7.46
N LEU A 38 -2.35 8.70 -7.74
CA LEU A 38 -2.12 9.25 -9.08
C LEU A 38 -1.75 8.16 -10.09
N LYS A 39 -0.90 7.21 -9.72
CA LYS A 39 -0.57 6.07 -10.58
C LYS A 39 -1.77 5.20 -10.91
N VAL A 40 -2.60 4.92 -9.91
CA VAL A 40 -3.83 4.15 -10.12
C VAL A 40 -4.78 4.90 -11.06
N ARG A 41 -4.98 6.20 -10.86
CA ARG A 41 -5.79 7.04 -11.76
C ARG A 41 -5.30 6.99 -13.20
N GLU A 42 -4.00 7.11 -13.40
CA GLU A 42 -3.38 7.05 -14.73
C GLU A 42 -3.53 5.67 -15.38
N ILE A 43 -3.39 4.57 -14.59
CA ILE A 43 -3.65 3.21 -15.08
C ILE A 43 -5.10 3.10 -15.55
N MET A 44 -6.08 3.56 -14.76
CA MET A 44 -7.49 3.48 -15.10
C MET A 44 -7.82 4.31 -16.35
N ALA A 45 -7.29 5.54 -16.44
CA ALA A 45 -7.47 6.41 -17.59
C ALA A 45 -6.92 5.77 -18.88
N ARG A 46 -5.69 5.23 -18.85
CA ARG A 46 -5.10 4.54 -20.01
C ARG A 46 -5.80 3.23 -20.36
N ALA A 47 -6.38 2.57 -19.38
CA ALA A 47 -7.16 1.35 -19.58
C ALA A 47 -8.56 1.62 -20.12
N GLY A 48 -9.04 2.88 -20.10
CA GLY A 48 -10.39 3.27 -20.52
C GLY A 48 -11.46 2.72 -19.58
N LEU A 49 -11.18 2.60 -18.29
CA LEU A 49 -12.09 2.03 -17.30
C LEU A 49 -12.68 3.13 -16.41
N SER A 50 -13.98 3.04 -16.15
CA SER A 50 -14.62 3.82 -15.09
C SER A 50 -14.36 3.18 -13.72
N TYR A 51 -14.19 4.02 -12.69
CA TYR A 51 -13.78 3.56 -11.37
C TYR A 51 -14.14 4.55 -10.27
N GLY A 52 -14.26 4.03 -9.04
CA GLY A 52 -14.30 4.83 -7.82
C GLY A 52 -13.12 4.48 -6.92
N ILE A 53 -12.59 5.48 -6.16
CA ILE A 53 -11.52 5.25 -5.17
C ILE A 53 -12.03 5.62 -3.79
N GLU A 54 -11.83 4.72 -2.81
CA GLU A 54 -12.19 4.88 -1.40
C GLU A 54 -11.02 4.50 -0.50
N LEU A 55 -10.84 5.21 0.64
CA LEU A 55 -9.87 4.85 1.68
C LEU A 55 -10.60 4.21 2.87
N LEU A 56 -10.11 3.05 3.28
CA LEU A 56 -10.65 2.23 4.37
C LEU A 56 -9.50 1.80 5.30
N PRO A 57 -9.76 1.37 6.54
CA PRO A 57 -8.78 0.64 7.32
C PRO A 57 -8.25 -0.57 6.55
N TRP A 58 -6.93 -0.78 6.56
CA TRP A 58 -6.24 -1.79 5.74
C TRP A 58 -6.93 -3.14 5.72
N LYS A 59 -7.20 -3.71 6.89
CA LYS A 59 -7.84 -5.04 7.00
C LYS A 59 -9.21 -5.09 6.31
N ARG A 60 -9.98 -3.99 6.36
CA ARG A 60 -11.28 -3.89 5.69
C ARG A 60 -11.12 -3.80 4.18
N ALA A 61 -10.22 -2.94 3.70
CA ALA A 61 -9.91 -2.80 2.27
C ALA A 61 -9.44 -4.13 1.68
N TYR A 62 -8.53 -4.82 2.38
CA TYR A 62 -8.01 -6.12 1.95
C TYR A 62 -9.10 -7.20 1.88
N ALA A 63 -9.94 -7.30 2.92
CA ALA A 63 -11.04 -8.25 2.96
C ALA A 63 -12.09 -7.96 1.87
N GLN A 64 -12.31 -6.70 1.54
CA GLN A 64 -13.23 -6.29 0.48
C GLN A 64 -12.70 -6.70 -0.90
N ALA A 65 -11.43 -6.43 -1.19
CA ALA A 65 -10.79 -6.84 -2.44
C ALA A 65 -10.75 -8.37 -2.64
N LEU A 66 -10.71 -9.14 -1.54
CA LEU A 66 -10.80 -10.60 -1.63
C LEU A 66 -12.22 -11.11 -1.96
N ARG A 67 -13.28 -10.41 -1.51
CA ARG A 67 -14.66 -10.91 -1.57
C ARG A 67 -15.48 -10.31 -2.72
N GLU A 68 -15.24 -9.07 -3.09
CA GLU A 68 -16.05 -8.34 -4.08
C GLU A 68 -15.38 -8.43 -5.45
N ALA A 69 -16.10 -9.00 -6.42
CA ALA A 69 -15.58 -9.36 -7.74
C ALA A 69 -15.04 -8.18 -8.57
N ASP A 70 -15.58 -6.96 -8.34
CA ASP A 70 -15.23 -5.73 -9.04
C ASP A 70 -14.15 -4.89 -8.33
N THR A 71 -13.55 -5.42 -7.25
CA THR A 71 -12.73 -4.63 -6.34
C THR A 71 -11.24 -4.91 -6.49
N CYS A 72 -10.45 -3.83 -6.52
CA CYS A 72 -9.00 -3.83 -6.46
C CYS A 72 -8.53 -3.06 -5.21
N ILE A 73 -7.42 -3.48 -4.61
CA ILE A 73 -6.72 -2.74 -3.54
C ILE A 73 -5.33 -2.33 -4.02
N PHE A 74 -4.95 -1.06 -3.80
CA PHE A 74 -3.62 -0.58 -4.18
C PHE A 74 -2.66 -0.50 -3.00
N SER A 75 -1.40 -0.15 -3.24
CA SER A 75 -0.30 -0.18 -2.26
C SER A 75 -0.09 -1.55 -1.61
N THR A 76 -0.46 -2.62 -2.32
CA THR A 76 -0.43 -3.98 -1.77
C THR A 76 0.91 -4.64 -2.02
N THR A 77 1.61 -5.02 -0.96
CA THR A 77 2.82 -5.84 -1.07
C THR A 77 2.47 -7.22 -1.62
N ARG A 78 3.13 -7.60 -2.72
CA ARG A 78 3.02 -8.94 -3.31
C ARG A 78 3.96 -9.88 -2.56
N THR A 79 3.41 -10.87 -1.89
CA THR A 79 4.16 -11.91 -1.17
C THR A 79 3.75 -13.29 -1.69
N GLN A 80 4.54 -14.32 -1.35
CA GLN A 80 4.25 -15.68 -1.75
C GLN A 80 2.87 -16.15 -1.23
N GLU A 81 2.50 -15.78 -0.01
CA GLU A 81 1.23 -16.15 0.60
C GLU A 81 0.02 -15.45 -0.07
N ARG A 82 0.27 -14.27 -0.66
CA ARG A 82 -0.76 -13.48 -1.34
C ARG A 82 -0.83 -13.75 -2.84
N GLU A 83 0.18 -14.42 -3.41
CA GLU A 83 0.35 -14.62 -4.86
C GLU A 83 -0.93 -15.17 -5.52
N ALA A 84 -1.47 -16.23 -4.97
CA ALA A 84 -2.65 -16.91 -5.51
C ALA A 84 -3.98 -16.22 -5.18
N GLN A 85 -3.98 -15.15 -4.40
CA GLN A 85 -5.21 -14.50 -3.93
C GLN A 85 -5.74 -13.43 -4.89
N PHE A 86 -4.88 -12.84 -5.73
CA PHE A 86 -5.21 -11.68 -6.54
C PHE A 86 -4.74 -11.80 -7.98
N ARG A 87 -5.26 -10.91 -8.82
CA ARG A 87 -4.72 -10.53 -10.13
C ARG A 87 -3.86 -9.28 -9.92
N TRP A 88 -2.58 -9.37 -10.26
CA TRP A 88 -1.58 -8.35 -9.95
C TRP A 88 -1.32 -7.41 -11.11
N ILE A 89 -1.45 -6.10 -10.89
CA ILE A 89 -1.16 -5.02 -11.85
C ILE A 89 -0.02 -4.16 -11.28
N GLY A 90 1.02 -3.99 -12.01
CA GLY A 90 2.20 -3.24 -11.56
C GLY A 90 3.52 -3.90 -11.93
N PRO A 91 4.60 -3.67 -11.15
CA PRO A 91 4.64 -2.95 -9.87
C PRO A 91 4.33 -1.46 -10.01
N LEU A 92 3.72 -0.90 -8.94
CA LEU A 92 3.45 0.53 -8.82
C LEU A 92 4.64 1.27 -8.22
N ASN A 93 5.29 0.65 -7.24
CA ASN A 93 6.35 1.28 -6.47
C ASN A 93 7.30 0.24 -5.88
N GLU A 94 8.55 0.67 -5.62
CA GLU A 94 9.47 -0.03 -4.73
C GLU A 94 9.41 0.62 -3.37
N ALA A 95 9.34 -0.19 -2.33
CA ALA A 95 9.24 0.25 -0.95
C ALA A 95 10.27 -0.47 -0.06
N GLU A 96 10.73 0.24 0.93
CA GLU A 96 11.55 -0.30 2.02
C GLU A 96 10.69 -0.47 3.27
N TRP A 97 10.84 -1.59 3.94
CA TRP A 97 10.31 -1.78 5.28
C TRP A 97 11.36 -1.35 6.30
N VAL A 98 11.00 -0.35 7.08
CA VAL A 98 11.93 0.32 7.99
C VAL A 98 11.40 0.25 9.41
N LEU A 99 12.26 -0.07 10.36
CA LEU A 99 12.02 0.13 11.78
C LEU A 99 12.44 1.55 12.15
N TYR A 100 11.50 2.30 12.70
CA TYR A 100 11.70 3.62 13.28
C TYR A 100 11.66 3.52 14.80
N GLY A 101 12.43 4.37 15.48
CA GLY A 101 12.44 4.50 16.92
C GLY A 101 12.59 5.96 17.34
N LEU A 102 12.56 6.21 18.65
CA LEU A 102 12.84 7.53 19.21
C LEU A 102 14.35 7.79 19.22
N ALA A 103 14.76 8.96 18.71
CA ALA A 103 16.16 9.38 18.66
C ALA A 103 16.81 9.38 20.05
N GLU A 104 16.08 9.82 21.07
CA GLU A 104 16.53 9.90 22.46
C GLU A 104 16.86 8.53 23.11
N ARG A 105 16.31 7.43 22.54
CA ARG A 105 16.59 6.08 23.05
C ARG A 105 17.93 5.52 22.57
N HIS A 106 18.58 6.16 21.61
CA HIS A 106 19.89 5.74 21.06
C HIS A 106 19.99 4.26 20.71
N LEU A 107 18.87 3.64 20.24
CA LEU A 107 18.85 2.24 19.84
C LEU A 107 19.73 2.03 18.61
N ALA A 108 20.59 1.02 18.66
CA ALA A 108 21.44 0.63 17.53
C ALA A 108 21.01 -0.77 17.04
N LEU A 109 20.30 -0.81 15.91
CA LEU A 109 19.86 -2.06 15.27
C LEU A 109 20.68 -2.31 14.00
N ARG A 110 21.31 -3.49 13.91
CA ARG A 110 22.04 -3.96 12.71
C ARG A 110 21.26 -5.04 11.97
N THR A 111 20.49 -5.82 12.72
CA THR A 111 19.66 -6.93 12.22
C THR A 111 18.30 -6.90 12.90
N LEU A 112 17.34 -7.68 12.40
CA LEU A 112 16.05 -7.85 13.06
C LEU A 112 16.17 -8.55 14.42
N ASP A 113 17.19 -9.38 14.63
CA ASP A 113 17.40 -10.04 15.90
C ASP A 113 17.73 -9.06 17.03
N ASP A 114 18.32 -7.90 16.72
CA ASP A 114 18.57 -6.83 17.70
C ASP A 114 17.27 -6.18 18.21
N ALA A 115 16.14 -6.41 17.51
CA ALA A 115 14.82 -5.96 17.97
C ALA A 115 14.11 -6.96 18.90
N ARG A 116 14.74 -8.11 19.26
CA ARG A 116 14.18 -9.06 20.21
C ARG A 116 14.01 -8.41 21.58
N GLY A 117 12.85 -8.65 22.20
CA GLY A 117 12.48 -8.01 23.47
C GLY A 117 11.90 -6.60 23.35
N LEU A 118 11.93 -6.00 22.16
CA LEU A 118 11.28 -4.72 21.87
C LEU A 118 9.90 -4.94 21.27
N VAL A 119 8.95 -4.06 21.59
CA VAL A 119 7.58 -4.10 21.07
C VAL A 119 7.50 -3.26 19.78
N ILE A 120 7.11 -3.90 18.68
CA ILE A 120 7.07 -3.28 17.35
C ILE A 120 5.62 -2.96 16.97
N GLY A 121 5.31 -1.69 16.74
CA GLY A 121 4.03 -1.25 16.20
C GLY A 121 3.90 -1.63 14.72
N THR A 122 2.78 -2.22 14.37
CA THR A 122 2.44 -2.67 13.00
C THR A 122 0.98 -2.30 12.68
N VAL A 123 0.50 -2.69 11.49
CA VAL A 123 -0.92 -2.60 11.12
C VAL A 123 -1.50 -4.01 11.01
N LEU A 124 -2.69 -4.18 11.56
CA LEU A 124 -3.38 -5.47 11.62
C LEU A 124 -3.65 -6.06 10.23
N GLY A 125 -3.10 -7.25 9.96
CA GLY A 125 -3.22 -7.96 8.69
C GLY A 125 -2.34 -7.38 7.56
N ASP A 126 -1.40 -6.50 7.89
CA ASP A 126 -0.37 -6.06 6.96
C ASP A 126 0.72 -7.15 6.81
N ALA A 127 1.35 -7.18 5.63
CA ALA A 127 2.43 -8.14 5.36
C ALA A 127 3.64 -7.99 6.31
N ARG A 128 3.89 -6.79 6.82
CA ARG A 128 4.95 -6.51 7.81
C ARG A 128 4.63 -7.16 9.16
N ASP A 129 3.35 -7.11 9.58
CA ASP A 129 2.89 -7.77 10.82
C ASP A 129 3.15 -9.27 10.75
N ASP A 130 2.71 -9.92 9.67
CA ASP A 130 2.89 -11.36 9.45
C ASP A 130 4.39 -11.71 9.38
N TYR A 131 5.17 -10.93 8.64
CA TYR A 131 6.61 -11.14 8.45
C TYR A 131 7.40 -11.10 9.77
N LEU A 132 7.08 -10.13 10.64
CA LEU A 132 7.76 -9.96 11.94
C LEU A 132 7.32 -11.06 12.93
N ARG A 133 6.03 -11.41 12.96
CA ARG A 133 5.51 -12.52 13.79
C ARG A 133 6.15 -13.86 13.45
N GLN A 134 6.26 -14.18 12.16
CA GLN A 134 6.88 -15.43 11.69
C GLN A 134 8.34 -15.56 12.14
N ARG A 135 9.01 -14.43 12.45
CA ARG A 135 10.37 -14.38 12.99
C ARG A 135 10.45 -14.34 14.52
N GLY A 136 9.31 -14.49 15.19
CA GLY A 136 9.21 -14.53 16.63
C GLY A 136 9.42 -13.17 17.31
N LEU A 137 9.18 -12.06 16.58
CA LEU A 137 9.27 -10.72 17.14
C LEU A 137 7.94 -10.32 17.78
N SER A 138 8.01 -9.49 18.84
CA SER A 138 6.83 -8.99 19.54
C SER A 138 6.22 -7.83 18.77
N VAL A 139 4.98 -7.99 18.28
CA VAL A 139 4.28 -6.95 17.53
C VAL A 139 3.00 -6.50 18.23
N ALA A 140 2.68 -5.21 18.14
CA ALA A 140 1.51 -4.57 18.72
C ALA A 140 0.72 -3.85 17.60
N PRO A 141 -0.12 -4.59 16.83
CA PRO A 141 -0.80 -4.04 15.68
C PRO A 141 -1.87 -3.03 16.06
N VAL A 142 -2.06 -2.05 15.18
CA VAL A 142 -3.15 -1.08 15.22
C VAL A 142 -4.05 -1.25 13.99
N THR A 143 -5.23 -0.65 14.02
CA THR A 143 -6.17 -0.69 12.90
C THR A 143 -5.87 0.36 11.82
N GLN A 144 -5.09 1.38 12.15
CA GLN A 144 -4.74 2.50 11.27
C GLN A 144 -3.30 2.94 11.52
N GLU A 145 -2.51 3.08 10.45
CA GLU A 145 -1.07 3.35 10.50
C GLU A 145 -0.70 4.58 11.34
N TRP A 146 -1.48 5.65 11.25
CA TRP A 146 -1.22 6.93 11.94
C TRP A 146 -1.26 6.84 13.49
N LEU A 147 -1.77 5.75 14.06
CA LEU A 147 -1.74 5.49 15.50
C LEU A 147 -0.35 5.08 16.00
N ASN A 148 0.47 4.47 15.14
CA ASN A 148 1.79 3.97 15.54
C ASN A 148 2.76 5.06 15.96
N PRO A 149 2.97 6.17 15.21
CA PRO A 149 3.85 7.24 15.66
C PRO A 149 3.40 7.87 16.98
N GLN A 150 2.10 7.95 17.26
CA GLN A 150 1.59 8.42 18.54
C GLN A 150 1.93 7.45 19.68
N LYS A 151 1.76 6.12 19.45
CA LYS A 151 2.14 5.10 20.42
C LYS A 151 3.64 5.11 20.69
N LEU A 152 4.47 5.32 19.66
CA LEU A 152 5.92 5.43 19.78
C LEU A 152 6.31 6.62 20.65
N LEU A 153 5.76 7.80 20.40
CA LEU A 153 6.02 9.02 21.20
C LEU A 153 5.57 8.90 22.65
N LEU A 154 4.53 8.09 22.91
CA LEU A 154 4.03 7.81 24.26
C LEU A 154 4.73 6.63 24.94
N GLY A 155 5.77 6.05 24.34
CA GLY A 155 6.49 4.88 24.89
C GLY A 155 5.64 3.60 24.99
N ARG A 156 4.51 3.52 24.27
CA ARG A 156 3.63 2.33 24.26
C ARG A 156 4.11 1.24 23.31
N ILE A 157 5.02 1.57 22.42
CA ILE A 157 5.80 0.68 21.57
C ILE A 157 7.23 1.21 21.54
N ASP A 158 8.19 0.33 21.28
CA ASP A 158 9.61 0.67 21.21
C ASP A 158 10.05 1.04 19.82
N LEU A 159 9.46 0.38 18.84
CA LEU A 159 9.74 0.52 17.41
C LEU A 159 8.44 0.60 16.62
N TRP A 160 8.52 1.20 15.45
CA TRP A 160 7.42 1.25 14.49
C TRP A 160 7.90 0.73 13.13
N ALA A 161 7.27 -0.33 12.63
CA ALA A 161 7.53 -0.90 11.31
C ALA A 161 6.62 -0.25 10.27
N VAL A 162 7.20 0.48 9.33
CA VAL A 162 6.46 1.17 8.26
C VAL A 162 7.05 0.86 6.88
N GLY A 163 6.19 0.81 5.87
CA GLY A 163 6.59 0.72 4.47
C GLY A 163 6.70 2.10 3.86
N MET A 164 7.87 2.44 3.33
CA MET A 164 8.14 3.74 2.74
C MET A 164 8.63 3.58 1.30
N ALA A 165 8.20 4.47 0.41
CA ALA A 165 8.82 4.55 -0.90
C ALA A 165 10.31 4.85 -0.75
N VAL A 166 11.14 4.18 -1.54
CA VAL A 166 12.61 4.37 -1.52
C VAL A 166 12.96 5.85 -1.65
N GLY A 167 13.81 6.33 -0.76
CA GLY A 167 14.25 7.74 -0.73
C GLY A 167 13.22 8.74 -0.20
N SER A 168 12.05 8.30 0.28
CA SER A 168 11.07 9.22 0.86
C SER A 168 11.50 9.74 2.24
N LYS A 169 11.11 10.99 2.54
CA LYS A 169 11.28 11.61 3.86
C LYS A 169 9.91 11.78 4.52
N PRO A 170 9.38 10.71 5.17
CA PRO A 170 7.97 10.66 5.59
C PRO A 170 7.59 11.69 6.63
N PHE A 171 8.58 12.22 7.39
CA PHE A 171 8.34 13.09 8.54
C PHE A 171 8.86 14.52 8.34
N ALA A 172 9.37 14.84 7.16
CA ALA A 172 9.79 16.20 6.85
C ALA A 172 8.63 17.18 7.07
N GLY A 173 8.87 18.23 7.85
CA GLY A 173 7.88 19.23 8.24
C GLY A 173 6.78 18.71 9.21
N LYS A 174 6.90 17.50 9.75
CA LYS A 174 5.98 16.99 10.78
C LYS A 174 6.52 17.25 12.19
N GLN A 175 5.62 17.32 13.17
CA GLN A 175 5.99 17.49 14.59
C GLN A 175 6.94 16.41 15.16
N TRP A 176 7.18 15.35 14.41
CA TRP A 176 8.04 14.21 14.77
C TRP A 176 9.41 14.27 14.11
N GLU A 177 9.64 15.28 13.26
CA GLU A 177 10.93 15.46 12.58
C GLU A 177 12.07 15.57 13.62
N GLY A 178 13.12 14.79 13.44
CA GLY A 178 14.24 14.70 14.38
C GLY A 178 13.96 13.88 15.66
N LYS A 179 12.69 13.65 16.04
CA LYS A 179 12.35 12.83 17.21
C LYS A 179 12.22 11.34 16.86
N VAL A 180 11.64 11.06 15.69
CA VAL A 180 11.46 9.70 15.16
C VAL A 180 12.47 9.51 14.02
N VAL A 181 13.36 8.54 14.19
CA VAL A 181 14.48 8.30 13.27
C VAL A 181 14.44 6.87 12.71
N PRO A 182 14.91 6.67 11.46
CA PRO A 182 15.08 5.33 10.92
C PRO A 182 16.24 4.63 11.63
N LEU A 183 16.04 3.38 12.02
CA LEU A 183 17.03 2.56 12.71
C LEU A 183 17.52 1.40 11.84
N LEU A 184 16.61 0.73 11.12
CA LEU A 184 16.93 -0.43 10.31
C LEU A 184 16.00 -0.56 9.12
N THR A 185 16.52 -0.61 7.90
CA THR A 185 15.80 -1.14 6.75
C THR A 185 15.93 -2.66 6.76
N PHE A 186 14.82 -3.38 6.96
CA PHE A 186 14.85 -4.83 7.15
C PHE A 186 14.31 -5.64 5.96
N ASN A 187 13.67 -4.98 4.99
CA ASN A 187 13.21 -5.63 3.76
C ASN A 187 13.02 -4.60 2.64
N ARG A 188 13.08 -5.08 1.38
CA ARG A 188 12.70 -4.34 0.18
C ARG A 188 11.63 -5.11 -0.55
N VAL A 189 10.57 -4.42 -0.94
CA VAL A 189 9.38 -5.02 -1.53
C VAL A 189 8.86 -4.17 -2.67
N GLN A 190 7.98 -4.76 -3.48
CA GLN A 190 7.23 -4.03 -4.49
C GLN A 190 5.76 -3.99 -4.11
N THR A 191 5.13 -2.84 -4.34
CA THR A 191 3.68 -2.67 -4.17
C THR A 191 2.96 -2.71 -5.51
N TYR A 192 1.74 -3.20 -5.49
CA TYR A 192 0.91 -3.46 -6.66
C TYR A 192 -0.53 -2.96 -6.45
N LEU A 193 -1.25 -2.82 -7.55
CA LEU A 193 -2.71 -2.86 -7.55
C LEU A 193 -3.11 -4.34 -7.63
N ALA A 194 -3.73 -4.85 -6.57
CA ALA A 194 -4.15 -6.24 -6.42
C ALA A 194 -5.67 -6.32 -6.59
N CYS A 195 -6.13 -6.96 -7.66
CA CYS A 195 -7.53 -7.07 -8.00
C CYS A 195 -8.11 -8.44 -7.66
N ASN A 196 -9.40 -8.49 -7.34
CA ASN A 196 -10.11 -9.72 -7.14
C ASN A 196 -9.93 -10.67 -8.32
N LYS A 197 -9.84 -11.97 -8.05
CA LYS A 197 -9.64 -12.99 -9.09
C LYS A 197 -10.78 -13.09 -10.10
N GLN A 198 -11.98 -12.68 -9.69
CA GLN A 198 -13.19 -12.71 -10.54
C GLN A 198 -13.34 -11.44 -11.40
N LEU A 199 -12.47 -10.44 -11.24
CA LEU A 199 -12.48 -9.27 -12.11
C LEU A 199 -12.33 -9.72 -13.57
N PRO A 200 -13.14 -9.20 -14.52
CA PRO A 200 -13.11 -9.62 -15.92
C PRO A 200 -11.71 -9.53 -16.53
N GLU A 201 -11.30 -10.60 -17.25
CA GLU A 201 -9.95 -10.73 -17.84
C GLU A 201 -9.62 -9.53 -18.75
N ALA A 202 -10.59 -9.03 -19.50
CA ALA A 202 -10.38 -7.89 -20.38
C ALA A 202 -9.97 -6.62 -19.63
N GLN A 203 -10.57 -6.37 -18.44
CA GLN A 203 -10.24 -5.22 -17.58
C GLN A 203 -8.85 -5.39 -16.96
N VAL A 204 -8.54 -6.58 -16.46
CA VAL A 204 -7.20 -6.91 -15.91
C VAL A 204 -6.13 -6.71 -16.97
N ALA A 205 -6.32 -7.27 -18.17
CA ALA A 205 -5.37 -7.13 -19.28
C ALA A 205 -5.20 -5.67 -19.72
N ALA A 206 -6.26 -4.87 -19.74
CA ALA A 206 -6.19 -3.44 -20.05
C ALA A 206 -5.34 -2.69 -19.03
N MET A 207 -5.57 -2.90 -17.72
CA MET A 207 -4.77 -2.29 -16.65
C MET A 207 -3.31 -2.76 -16.67
N GLN A 208 -3.03 -4.04 -16.95
CA GLN A 208 -1.67 -4.55 -17.08
C GLN A 208 -0.92 -3.90 -18.25
N ARG A 209 -1.57 -3.74 -19.41
CA ARG A 209 -1.00 -3.02 -20.57
C ARG A 209 -0.72 -1.56 -20.23
N ALA A 210 -1.66 -0.88 -19.53
CA ALA A 210 -1.50 0.49 -19.09
C ALA A 210 -0.30 0.64 -18.15
N ALA A 211 -0.20 -0.19 -17.10
CA ALA A 211 0.92 -0.18 -16.17
C ALA A 211 2.27 -0.49 -16.88
N ALA A 212 2.28 -1.43 -17.82
CA ALA A 212 3.48 -1.72 -18.60
C ALA A 212 3.88 -0.53 -19.51
N ALA A 213 2.92 0.16 -20.11
CA ALA A 213 3.19 1.38 -20.88
C ALA A 213 3.76 2.49 -20.01
N MET A 214 3.20 2.73 -18.82
CA MET A 214 3.70 3.71 -17.85
C MET A 214 5.14 3.44 -17.40
N ARG A 215 5.54 2.17 -17.29
CA ARG A 215 6.95 1.83 -17.00
C ARG A 215 7.86 2.14 -18.17
N ARG A 216 7.44 1.82 -19.41
CA ARG A 216 8.24 2.09 -20.61
C ARG A 216 8.45 3.57 -20.90
N ASP A 217 7.42 4.41 -20.70
CA ASP A 217 7.48 5.85 -20.95
C ASP A 217 7.97 6.67 -19.75
N GLY A 218 8.27 6.00 -18.63
CA GLY A 218 8.79 6.62 -17.41
C GLY A 218 7.74 7.35 -16.57
N SER A 219 6.45 7.37 -16.95
CA SER A 219 5.41 8.07 -16.17
C SER A 219 5.16 7.39 -14.81
N MET A 220 5.37 6.08 -14.70
CA MET A 220 5.29 5.36 -13.43
C MET A 220 6.27 5.92 -12.38
N ALA A 221 7.47 6.34 -12.79
CA ALA A 221 8.47 6.93 -11.90
C ALA A 221 8.20 8.42 -11.63
N ARG A 222 7.71 9.17 -12.62
CA ARG A 222 7.43 10.61 -12.49
C ARG A 222 6.35 10.92 -11.44
N GLU A 223 5.36 10.04 -11.31
CA GLU A 223 4.31 10.18 -10.29
C GLU A 223 4.82 9.93 -8.85
N GLN A 224 6.08 9.48 -8.69
CA GLN A 224 6.75 9.40 -7.37
C GLN A 224 7.29 10.76 -6.90
N LEU A 225 7.56 11.68 -7.82
CA LEU A 225 8.26 12.95 -7.54
C LEU A 225 7.31 14.14 -7.32
N ARG A 226 6.01 13.96 -7.51
CA ARG A 226 4.95 14.95 -7.25
C ARG A 226 4.27 14.66 -5.93
#